data_aba9b96456fee0dc60ec6ef15e6944e2
#
_entry.id   aba9b96456fee0dc60ec6ef15e6944e2
#
_cell.length_a   1.000
_cell.length_b   1.000
_cell.length_c   1.000
_cell.angle_alpha   90.00
_cell.angle_beta   90.00
_cell.angle_gamma   90.00
#
_symmetry.space_group_name_H-M   'P 1'
#
loop_
_entity.id
_entity.type
_entity.pdbx_description
1 polymer ?
#
loop_
_entity_poly.entity_id
_entity_poly.type
_entity_poly.pdbx_seq_one_letter_code
_entity_poly.pdbx_strand_id
1 'polypeptide(L)'
;MLGLRTTIYKVSDLGKATEWYTRAFGVKPYFNEPFYVGFNVGGYELGLLPEGGETTSADNVLSYWGVTDIQKSYDTLISLGATEHEKPTNVGGEIVTATVRDPWGNVIGIIFNPEFKLP
;
A
#
# COMPACT_ATOMS: atom_id res chain seq x y z
N MET A 1 2.66 -18.56 -14.70
CA MET A 1 2.75 -17.31 -13.91
C MET A 1 3.80 -17.45 -12.83
N LEU A 2 4.50 -16.37 -12.56
CA LEU A 2 5.61 -16.38 -11.58
C LEU A 2 5.23 -15.77 -10.21
N GLY A 3 3.97 -15.38 -10.04
CA GLY A 3 3.50 -14.74 -8.83
C GLY A 3 3.43 -13.22 -8.97
N LEU A 4 2.96 -12.57 -7.93
CA LEU A 4 2.80 -11.13 -7.91
C LEU A 4 4.16 -10.43 -7.97
N ARG A 5 4.29 -9.40 -8.80
CA ARG A 5 5.52 -8.61 -8.94
C ARG A 5 5.35 -7.16 -8.53
N THR A 6 4.27 -6.52 -8.97
CA THR A 6 4.10 -5.09 -8.80
C THR A 6 2.66 -4.76 -8.42
N THR A 7 2.50 -3.85 -7.46
CA THR A 7 1.21 -3.21 -7.17
C THR A 7 1.35 -1.74 -7.54
N ILE A 8 0.42 -1.23 -8.34
CA ILE A 8 0.47 0.16 -8.81
C ILE A 8 -0.71 0.93 -8.24
N TYR A 9 -0.41 2.09 -7.68
CA TYR A 9 -1.42 3.06 -7.25
C TYR A 9 -1.34 4.28 -8.17
N LYS A 10 -2.48 4.70 -8.70
CA LYS A 10 -2.58 5.92 -9.50
C LYS A 10 -2.85 7.10 -8.59
N VAL A 11 -2.13 8.18 -8.80
CA VAL A 11 -2.20 9.35 -7.92
C VAL A 11 -2.26 10.62 -8.76
N SER A 12 -2.96 11.64 -8.25
CA SER A 12 -3.11 12.90 -8.96
C SER A 12 -1.88 13.79 -8.86
N ASP A 13 -1.07 13.62 -7.82
CA ASP A 13 0.15 14.41 -7.60
C ASP A 13 1.30 13.46 -7.27
N LEU A 14 2.09 13.12 -8.29
CA LEU A 14 3.16 12.14 -8.16
C LEU A 14 4.23 12.58 -7.16
N GLY A 15 4.58 13.87 -7.14
CA GLY A 15 5.61 14.38 -6.22
C GLY A 15 5.19 14.25 -4.76
N LYS A 16 3.97 14.69 -4.45
CA LYS A 16 3.44 14.57 -3.08
C LYS A 16 3.22 13.12 -2.68
N ALA A 17 2.77 12.28 -3.61
CA ALA A 17 2.58 10.86 -3.36
C ALA A 17 3.91 10.18 -3.06
N THR A 18 4.97 10.52 -3.79
CA THR A 18 6.30 9.98 -3.56
C THR A 18 6.77 10.26 -2.14
N GLU A 19 6.59 11.48 -1.65
CA GLU A 19 6.95 11.84 -0.27
C GLU A 19 6.10 11.07 0.73
N TRP A 20 4.80 10.99 0.49
CA TRP A 20 3.89 10.30 1.39
C TRP A 20 4.21 8.81 1.50
N TYR A 21 4.41 8.14 0.36
CA TYR A 21 4.72 6.71 0.35
C TYR A 21 6.10 6.40 0.92
N THR A 22 7.06 7.29 0.73
CA THR A 22 8.37 7.18 1.38
C THR A 22 8.22 7.13 2.90
N ARG A 23 7.38 7.99 3.46
CA ARG A 23 7.13 8.01 4.92
C ARG A 23 6.28 6.83 5.35
N ALA A 24 5.23 6.52 4.60
CA ALA A 24 4.31 5.45 4.96
C ALA A 24 4.96 4.06 4.95
N PHE A 25 5.83 3.81 3.99
CA PHE A 25 6.48 2.50 3.83
C PHE A 25 7.91 2.46 4.34
N GLY A 26 8.46 3.59 4.72
CA GLY A 26 9.79 3.67 5.33
C GLY A 26 10.94 3.35 4.38
N VAL A 27 10.76 3.51 3.08
CA VAL A 27 11.78 3.28 2.07
C VAL A 27 11.76 4.41 1.06
N LYS A 28 12.92 4.72 0.47
CA LYS A 28 13.02 5.70 -0.61
C LYS A 28 12.81 4.99 -1.95
N PRO A 29 12.29 5.70 -2.98
CA PRO A 29 12.16 5.07 -4.29
C PRO A 29 13.53 4.71 -4.87
N TYR A 30 13.59 3.57 -5.54
CA TYR A 30 14.80 3.18 -6.29
C TYR A 30 14.76 3.72 -7.72
N PHE A 31 13.58 4.10 -8.19
CA PHE A 31 13.36 4.68 -9.52
C PHE A 31 12.40 5.85 -9.35
N ASN A 32 12.81 7.02 -9.83
CA ASN A 32 12.03 8.25 -9.59
C ASN A 32 12.09 9.13 -10.84
N GLU A 33 11.11 8.98 -11.71
CA GLU A 33 10.98 9.75 -12.94
C GLU A 33 9.59 10.38 -13.01
N PRO A 34 9.38 11.43 -13.85
CA PRO A 34 8.08 12.10 -13.92
C PRO A 34 6.93 11.21 -14.38
N PHE A 35 7.23 10.06 -15.00
CA PHE A 35 6.22 9.16 -15.53
C PHE A 35 5.98 7.92 -14.68
N TYR A 36 6.85 7.65 -13.69
CA TYR A 36 6.74 6.46 -12.83
C TYR A 36 7.69 6.55 -11.66
N VAL A 37 7.20 6.17 -10.49
CA VAL A 37 8.04 6.06 -9.29
C VAL A 37 7.90 4.63 -8.77
N GLY A 38 9.03 3.96 -8.54
CA GLY A 38 9.08 2.58 -8.04
C GLY A 38 9.80 2.48 -6.71
N PHE A 39 9.22 1.71 -5.80
CA PHE A 39 9.80 1.41 -4.48
C PHE A 39 10.04 -0.09 -4.38
N ASN A 40 11.14 -0.46 -3.77
CA ASN A 40 11.39 -1.86 -3.38
C ASN A 40 10.92 -2.03 -1.94
N VAL A 41 9.83 -2.75 -1.75
CA VAL A 41 9.23 -3.00 -0.45
C VAL A 41 9.39 -4.49 -0.12
N GLY A 42 10.44 -4.82 0.61
CA GLY A 42 10.73 -6.20 0.98
C GLY A 42 10.96 -7.13 -0.21
N GLY A 43 11.45 -6.61 -1.32
CA GLY A 43 11.68 -7.37 -2.56
C GLY A 43 10.51 -7.32 -3.54
N TYR A 44 9.42 -6.66 -3.19
CA TYR A 44 8.25 -6.47 -4.04
C TYR A 44 8.19 -5.03 -4.51
N GLU A 45 7.65 -4.81 -5.70
CA GLU A 45 7.58 -3.45 -6.22
C GLU A 45 6.24 -2.80 -5.92
N LEU A 46 6.30 -1.60 -5.33
CA LEU A 46 5.20 -0.67 -5.26
C LEU A 46 5.46 0.42 -6.29
N GLY A 47 4.53 0.60 -7.22
CA GLY A 47 4.65 1.61 -8.25
C GLY A 47 3.63 2.72 -8.07
N LEU A 48 4.04 3.95 -8.39
CA LEU A 48 3.14 5.09 -8.46
C LEU A 48 3.10 5.59 -9.89
N LEU A 49 1.90 5.75 -10.42
CA LEU A 49 1.67 6.32 -11.74
C LEU A 49 0.90 7.63 -11.61
N PRO A 50 1.26 8.66 -12.38
CA PRO A 50 0.41 9.83 -12.45
C PRO A 50 -0.93 9.46 -13.08
N GLU A 51 -2.00 10.03 -12.55
CA GLU A 51 -3.34 9.83 -13.05
C GLU A 51 -3.47 10.58 -14.38
N GLY A 52 -3.56 9.84 -15.48
CA GLY A 52 -3.60 10.42 -16.82
C GLY A 52 -5.01 10.40 -17.41
N GLY A 53 -5.91 11.28 -16.96
CA GLY A 53 -7.25 11.32 -17.48
C GLY A 53 -8.28 10.67 -16.55
N GLU A 54 -9.28 10.02 -17.11
CA GLU A 54 -10.37 9.44 -16.31
C GLU A 54 -9.91 8.17 -15.60
N THR A 55 -9.88 8.22 -14.27
CA THR A 55 -9.63 7.05 -13.43
C THR A 55 -10.90 6.73 -12.67
N THR A 56 -11.39 5.51 -12.85
CA THR A 56 -12.53 5.01 -12.09
C THR A 56 -12.01 4.32 -10.85
N SER A 57 -12.48 4.75 -9.69
CA SER A 57 -12.14 4.08 -8.44
C SER A 57 -12.87 2.75 -8.37
N ALA A 58 -12.15 1.68 -8.10
CA ALA A 58 -12.71 0.33 -7.96
C ALA A 58 -12.07 -0.36 -6.77
N ASP A 59 -12.92 -0.87 -5.87
CA ASP A 59 -12.48 -1.50 -4.62
C ASP A 59 -12.59 -3.03 -4.66
N ASN A 60 -12.73 -3.62 -5.85
CA ASN A 60 -12.93 -5.05 -5.99
C ASN A 60 -11.64 -5.86 -6.07
N VAL A 61 -10.49 -5.21 -6.03
CA VAL A 61 -9.18 -5.85 -5.93
C VAL A 61 -8.45 -5.26 -4.74
N LEU A 62 -7.99 -6.13 -3.84
CA LEU A 62 -7.23 -5.71 -2.67
C LEU A 62 -5.87 -6.37 -2.66
N SER A 63 -4.83 -5.57 -2.41
CA SER A 63 -3.48 -6.06 -2.17
C SER A 63 -3.12 -5.79 -0.72
N TYR A 64 -2.45 -6.75 -0.08
CA TYR A 64 -2.06 -6.62 1.32
C TYR A 64 -0.55 -6.64 1.46
N TRP A 65 -0.05 -5.69 2.22
CA TRP A 65 1.37 -5.61 2.58
C TRP A 65 1.57 -6.24 3.95
N GLY A 66 2.54 -7.13 4.06
CA GLY A 66 2.83 -7.82 5.32
C GLY A 66 3.42 -6.88 6.36
N VAL A 67 2.93 -6.97 7.59
CA VAL A 67 3.41 -6.19 8.74
C VAL A 67 3.58 -7.10 9.94
N THR A 68 4.42 -6.69 10.88
CA THR A 68 4.66 -7.46 12.11
C THR A 68 3.77 -7.02 13.26
N ASP A 69 3.37 -5.74 13.28
CA ASP A 69 2.48 -5.18 14.30
C ASP A 69 1.40 -4.37 13.60
N ILE A 70 0.26 -4.99 13.37
CA ILE A 70 -0.77 -4.40 12.51
C ILE A 70 -1.43 -3.18 13.15
N GLN A 71 -1.63 -3.16 14.46
CA GLN A 71 -2.22 -2.00 15.12
C GLN A 71 -1.30 -0.78 15.00
N LYS A 72 -0.01 -0.99 15.23
CA LYS A 72 0.98 0.08 15.12
C LYS A 72 1.07 0.59 13.68
N SER A 73 1.09 -0.31 12.71
CA SER A 73 1.14 0.05 11.29
C SER A 73 -0.11 0.82 10.88
N TYR A 74 -1.28 0.36 11.31
CA TYR A 74 -2.54 1.04 11.04
C TYR A 74 -2.53 2.46 11.62
N ASP A 75 -2.17 2.59 12.89
CA ASP A 75 -2.13 3.89 13.58
C ASP A 75 -1.14 4.85 12.90
N THR A 76 -0.01 4.33 12.43
CA THR A 76 0.99 5.12 11.70
C THR A 76 0.40 5.67 10.39
N LEU A 77 -0.28 4.81 9.62
CA LEU A 77 -0.90 5.24 8.36
C LEU A 77 -1.97 6.32 8.59
N ILE A 78 -2.79 6.15 9.62
CA ILE A 78 -3.80 7.15 9.99
C ILE A 78 -3.12 8.46 10.39
N SER A 79 -2.04 8.40 11.17
CA SER A 79 -1.31 9.60 11.60
C SER A 79 -0.67 10.35 10.42
N LEU A 80 -0.39 9.64 9.33
CA LEU A 80 0.17 10.23 8.11
C LEU A 80 -0.90 10.79 7.16
N GLY A 81 -2.17 10.70 7.53
CA GLY A 81 -3.25 11.29 6.75
C GLY A 81 -4.08 10.30 5.95
N ALA A 82 -3.82 9.01 6.07
CA ALA A 82 -4.72 8.01 5.50
C ALA A 82 -6.06 8.02 6.23
N THR A 83 -7.13 7.71 5.51
CA THR A 83 -8.44 7.60 6.11
C THR A 83 -8.79 6.14 6.39
N GLU A 84 -9.53 5.92 7.45
CA GLU A 84 -9.99 4.60 7.82
C GLU A 84 -10.88 4.01 6.73
N HIS A 85 -10.66 2.73 6.40
CA HIS A 85 -11.53 1.96 5.50
C HIS A 85 -12.06 0.74 6.27
N GLU A 86 -11.17 -0.13 6.73
CA GLU A 86 -11.53 -1.23 7.63
C GLU A 86 -10.50 -1.33 8.74
N LYS A 87 -10.94 -1.22 9.98
CA LYS A 87 -10.07 -1.35 11.16
C LYS A 87 -9.44 -2.73 11.23
N PRO A 88 -8.31 -2.88 11.96
CA PRO A 88 -7.73 -4.20 12.19
C PRO A 88 -8.79 -5.18 12.68
N THR A 89 -8.96 -6.29 11.94
CA THR A 89 -9.99 -7.27 12.18
C THR A 89 -9.40 -8.66 11.99
N ASN A 90 -9.64 -9.55 12.95
CA ASN A 90 -9.26 -10.95 12.81
C ASN A 90 -10.16 -11.61 11.78
N VAL A 91 -9.56 -12.26 10.78
CA VAL A 91 -10.28 -12.92 9.68
C VAL A 91 -10.16 -14.44 9.73
N GLY A 92 -9.53 -14.98 10.78
CA GLY A 92 -9.39 -16.42 10.99
C GLY A 92 -8.01 -16.73 11.58
N GLY A 93 -7.95 -17.72 12.47
CA GLY A 93 -6.70 -18.10 13.13
C GLY A 93 -6.04 -16.88 13.79
N GLU A 94 -4.76 -16.67 13.46
CA GLU A 94 -4.01 -15.49 13.93
C GLU A 94 -3.91 -14.40 12.86
N ILE A 95 -4.68 -14.49 11.79
CA ILE A 95 -4.61 -13.57 10.66
C ILE A 95 -5.45 -12.34 10.94
N VAL A 96 -4.82 -11.17 10.85
CA VAL A 96 -5.47 -9.87 11.04
C VAL A 96 -5.23 -9.01 9.81
N THR A 97 -6.29 -8.39 9.30
CA THR A 97 -6.20 -7.49 8.16
C THR A 97 -6.74 -6.12 8.52
N ALA A 98 -6.27 -5.11 7.82
CA ALA A 98 -6.81 -3.76 7.89
C ALA A 98 -6.64 -3.08 6.54
N THR A 99 -7.50 -2.13 6.25
CA THR A 99 -7.38 -1.33 5.05
C THR A 99 -7.57 0.14 5.39
N VAL A 100 -6.84 0.98 4.68
CA VAL A 100 -6.99 2.44 4.76
C VAL A 100 -7.06 2.99 3.33
N ARG A 101 -7.49 4.25 3.20
CA ARG A 101 -7.35 4.95 1.92
C ARG A 101 -6.21 5.93 2.01
N ASP A 102 -5.38 5.95 0.97
CA ASP A 102 -4.35 6.98 0.87
C ASP A 102 -5.00 8.34 0.55
N PRO A 103 -4.24 9.46 0.59
CA PRO A 103 -4.80 10.76 0.28
C PRO A 103 -5.36 10.91 -1.15
N TRP A 104 -5.09 9.95 -2.03
CA TRP A 104 -5.55 9.96 -3.42
C TRP A 104 -6.68 8.97 -3.68
N GLY A 105 -7.22 8.36 -2.62
CA GLY A 105 -8.38 7.48 -2.72
C GLY A 105 -8.07 6.02 -2.95
N ASN A 106 -6.81 5.62 -3.01
CA ASN A 106 -6.42 4.22 -3.19
C ASN A 106 -6.56 3.44 -1.90
N VAL A 107 -7.06 2.21 -1.98
CA VAL A 107 -7.15 1.32 -0.83
C VAL A 107 -5.80 0.62 -0.63
N ILE A 108 -5.23 0.78 0.56
CA ILE A 108 -4.01 0.09 0.97
C ILE A 108 -4.39 -0.96 2.00
N GLY A 109 -4.06 -2.22 1.73
CA GLY A 109 -4.26 -3.30 2.66
C GLY A 109 -2.97 -3.63 3.41
N ILE A 110 -3.08 -3.91 4.69
CA ILE A 110 -2.00 -4.44 5.51
C ILE A 110 -2.47 -5.72 6.18
N ILE A 111 -1.54 -6.65 6.37
CA ILE A 111 -1.85 -7.98 6.90
C ILE A 111 -0.77 -8.46 7.85
N PHE A 112 -1.22 -9.00 8.98
CA PHE A 112 -0.40 -9.83 9.84
C PHE A 112 -0.83 -11.26 9.59
N ASN A 113 0.04 -12.07 9.01
CA ASN A 113 -0.28 -13.46 8.69
C ASN A 113 0.92 -14.36 8.99
N PRO A 114 1.02 -14.90 10.22
CA PRO A 114 2.11 -15.81 10.57
C PRO A 114 1.97 -17.20 9.95
N GLU A 115 0.82 -17.49 9.32
CA GLU A 115 0.52 -18.81 8.77
C GLU A 115 0.91 -18.96 7.30
N PHE A 116 1.18 -17.86 6.60
CA PHE A 116 1.58 -17.87 5.20
C PHE A 116 2.98 -17.27 5.06
N LYS A 117 3.92 -18.07 4.62
CA LYS A 117 5.32 -17.66 4.46
C LYS A 117 5.77 -17.89 3.04
N LEU A 118 6.65 -17.01 2.58
CA LEU A 118 7.30 -17.19 1.29
C LEU A 118 8.28 -18.36 1.37
N PRO A 119 8.43 -19.13 0.29
CA PRO A 119 9.37 -20.24 0.27
C PRO A 119 10.83 -19.79 0.39
#